data_ddc473c8cdf0783f2b85bd0677dfc813
#
_entry.id   ddc473c8cdf0783f2b85bd0677dfc813
#
_cell.length_a   1.000
_cell.length_b   1.000
_cell.length_c   1.000
_cell.angle_alpha   90.00
_cell.angle_beta   90.00
_cell.angle_gamma   90.00
#
_symmetry.space_group_name_H-M   'P 1'
#
loop_
_entity.id
_entity.type
_entity.pdbx_description
1 polymer ?
#
loop_
_entity_poly.entity_id
_entity_poly.type
_entity_poly.pdbx_seq_one_letter_code
_entity_poly.pdbx_strand_id
1 'polypeptide(L)'
;MKYKSKKEFLDSVVDNYSDQKEFHQAVEEVIHSIWNTAANNEEYCKFNILDRIVVPDRIIIFRVPWMDDKNNVHVNLGYRIQFNSAIGPYKGGLRFHPSVNLGILKFLAFEQVFKNSLTGLNLGGGKGGSNFDPKGKSDKEIMSFCYAFMNELYRHIGRRTDIPAGDIGVGAKEIGFMFGQYKKIRNAFTGVLTGKGTNWGGSLIRPEATGYGLVYFVVEMMKTRKHSIKGKTVTVSGSGNVAQFACEKLIELGAKPVTLSDSSGFIHDPDGITQEKIEYVKKLKSVRSARISEYAKKYNVEYIKGKRPWSIKCDIALPCATENELNLDDAKELTGNGCYVVAEGANMPSTTDAVHHFINKKILYGPGKAANAGGVAISGIEMSQNSTRIPLSREKVDG
;
A
#
# COMPACT_ATOMS: atom_id res chain seq x y z
N MET A 1 -5.18 0.59 -34.28
CA MET A 1 -4.22 0.56 -33.17
C MET A 1 -2.79 0.60 -33.70
N LYS A 2 -1.87 1.27 -33.03
CA LYS A 2 -0.44 1.39 -33.42
C LYS A 2 0.27 0.03 -33.39
N TYR A 3 -0.06 -0.82 -32.41
CA TYR A 3 0.56 -2.14 -32.17
C TYR A 3 -0.32 -3.28 -32.71
N LYS A 4 0.31 -4.26 -33.40
CA LYS A 4 -0.37 -5.43 -33.95
C LYS A 4 -0.70 -6.50 -32.90
N SER A 5 0.02 -6.48 -31.77
CA SER A 5 -0.16 -7.44 -30.70
C SER A 5 0.21 -6.84 -29.34
N LYS A 6 -0.29 -7.47 -28.25
CA LYS A 6 0.12 -7.17 -26.87
C LYS A 6 1.63 -7.28 -26.67
N LYS A 7 2.24 -8.31 -27.29
CA LYS A 7 3.69 -8.52 -27.20
C LYS A 7 4.46 -7.36 -27.80
N GLU A 8 4.10 -6.90 -29.00
CA GLU A 8 4.75 -5.76 -29.66
C GLU A 8 4.67 -4.48 -28.82
N PHE A 9 3.54 -4.25 -28.14
CA PHE A 9 3.42 -3.14 -27.20
C PHE A 9 4.37 -3.29 -26.01
N LEU A 10 4.40 -4.46 -25.38
CA LEU A 10 5.26 -4.73 -24.22
C LEU A 10 6.74 -4.64 -24.59
N ASP A 11 7.13 -5.19 -25.73
CA ASP A 11 8.50 -5.08 -26.27
C ASP A 11 8.88 -3.59 -26.45
N SER A 12 7.98 -2.75 -26.98
CA SER A 12 8.23 -1.31 -27.11
C SER A 12 8.43 -0.59 -25.77
N VAL A 13 7.77 -1.03 -24.70
CA VAL A 13 7.96 -0.48 -23.34
C VAL A 13 9.33 -0.87 -22.82
N VAL A 14 9.76 -2.12 -23.02
CA VAL A 14 11.10 -2.59 -22.62
C VAL A 14 12.19 -1.80 -23.36
N ASP A 15 12.06 -1.61 -24.66
CA ASP A 15 13.03 -0.87 -25.47
C ASP A 15 13.16 0.59 -25.01
N ASN A 16 12.05 1.24 -24.66
CA ASN A 16 12.04 2.64 -24.23
C ASN A 16 12.56 2.85 -22.79
N TYR A 17 12.57 1.82 -21.96
CA TYR A 17 12.91 1.90 -20.53
C TYR A 17 13.78 0.73 -20.08
N SER A 18 14.80 0.38 -20.86
CA SER A 18 15.60 -0.86 -20.75
C SER A 18 16.20 -1.14 -19.36
N ASP A 19 16.41 -0.12 -18.52
CA ASP A 19 16.99 -0.19 -17.18
C ASP A 19 15.95 -0.30 -16.04
N GLN A 20 14.63 -0.37 -16.37
CA GLN A 20 13.55 -0.28 -15.38
C GLN A 20 12.74 -1.57 -15.24
N LYS A 21 13.38 -2.65 -14.81
CA LYS A 21 12.80 -4.01 -14.75
C LYS A 21 11.51 -4.09 -13.94
N GLU A 22 11.45 -3.43 -12.79
CA GLU A 22 10.26 -3.41 -11.93
C GLU A 22 9.08 -2.72 -12.62
N PHE A 23 9.37 -1.68 -13.40
CA PHE A 23 8.35 -0.98 -14.19
C PHE A 23 7.82 -1.88 -15.33
N HIS A 24 8.70 -2.63 -16.02
CA HIS A 24 8.26 -3.57 -17.05
C HIS A 24 7.30 -4.61 -16.52
N GLN A 25 7.62 -5.21 -15.37
CA GLN A 25 6.77 -6.21 -14.72
C GLN A 25 5.39 -5.65 -14.36
N ALA A 26 5.33 -4.45 -13.81
CA ALA A 26 4.07 -3.80 -13.46
C ALA A 26 3.23 -3.46 -14.68
N VAL A 27 3.87 -2.98 -15.74
CA VAL A 27 3.18 -2.70 -17.03
C VAL A 27 2.64 -4.00 -17.61
N GLU A 28 3.43 -5.06 -17.66
CA GLU A 28 3.00 -6.36 -18.16
C GLU A 28 1.75 -6.86 -17.45
N GLU A 29 1.76 -6.85 -16.10
CA GLU A 29 0.63 -7.29 -15.28
C GLU A 29 -0.66 -6.52 -15.58
N VAL A 30 -0.57 -5.19 -15.64
CA VAL A 30 -1.74 -4.34 -15.93
C VAL A 30 -2.22 -4.54 -17.36
N ILE A 31 -1.32 -4.52 -18.33
CA ILE A 31 -1.65 -4.68 -19.75
C ILE A 31 -2.25 -6.06 -20.02
N HIS A 32 -1.82 -7.12 -19.34
CA HIS A 32 -2.46 -8.42 -19.46
C HIS A 32 -3.95 -8.38 -19.13
N SER A 33 -4.35 -7.59 -18.13
CA SER A 33 -5.75 -7.47 -17.70
C SER A 33 -6.60 -6.54 -18.57
N ILE A 34 -6.03 -5.44 -19.08
CA ILE A 34 -6.80 -4.42 -19.80
C ILE A 34 -6.68 -4.48 -21.33
N TRP A 35 -5.76 -5.30 -21.87
CA TRP A 35 -5.45 -5.34 -23.31
C TRP A 35 -6.68 -5.49 -24.19
N ASN A 36 -7.51 -6.50 -23.92
CA ASN A 36 -8.68 -6.78 -24.73
C ASN A 36 -9.67 -5.61 -24.75
N THR A 37 -9.86 -4.95 -23.61
CA THR A 37 -10.72 -3.77 -23.51
C THR A 37 -10.14 -2.60 -24.29
N ALA A 38 -8.84 -2.34 -24.16
CA ALA A 38 -8.18 -1.21 -24.80
C ALA A 38 -8.01 -1.42 -26.32
N ALA A 39 -7.67 -2.66 -26.76
CA ALA A 39 -7.43 -2.98 -28.15
C ALA A 39 -8.69 -3.07 -29.00
N ASN A 40 -9.83 -3.42 -28.39
CA ASN A 40 -11.11 -3.55 -29.09
C ASN A 40 -11.96 -2.25 -29.06
N ASN A 41 -11.49 -1.21 -28.40
CA ASN A 41 -12.19 0.07 -28.36
C ASN A 41 -11.56 1.07 -29.34
N GLU A 42 -12.31 1.48 -30.36
CA GLU A 42 -11.84 2.39 -31.42
C GLU A 42 -11.38 3.75 -30.87
N GLU A 43 -12.08 4.32 -29.90
CA GLU A 43 -11.70 5.58 -29.27
C GLU A 43 -10.40 5.46 -28.50
N TYR A 44 -10.21 4.38 -27.73
CA TYR A 44 -8.97 4.16 -26.98
C TYR A 44 -7.77 3.97 -27.94
N CYS A 45 -7.99 3.29 -29.05
CA CYS A 45 -6.98 3.18 -30.11
C CYS A 45 -6.69 4.53 -30.77
N LYS A 46 -7.73 5.31 -31.12
CA LYS A 46 -7.60 6.63 -31.76
C LYS A 46 -6.84 7.62 -30.85
N PHE A 47 -7.09 7.60 -29.55
CA PHE A 47 -6.44 8.49 -28.60
C PHE A 47 -5.15 7.93 -27.98
N ASN A 48 -4.68 6.80 -28.48
CA ASN A 48 -3.41 6.18 -28.09
C ASN A 48 -3.30 5.93 -26.57
N ILE A 49 -4.39 5.44 -25.95
CA ILE A 49 -4.50 5.33 -24.49
C ILE A 49 -3.41 4.45 -23.90
N LEU A 50 -3.02 3.36 -24.57
CA LEU A 50 -1.98 2.45 -24.07
C LEU A 50 -0.62 3.14 -23.94
N ASP A 51 -0.19 3.92 -24.95
CA ASP A 51 1.06 4.68 -24.86
C ASP A 51 0.97 5.75 -23.76
N ARG A 52 -0.16 6.44 -23.63
CA ARG A 52 -0.34 7.49 -22.63
C ARG A 52 -0.38 6.98 -21.21
N ILE A 53 -0.85 5.75 -20.98
CA ILE A 53 -1.00 5.20 -19.64
C ILE A 53 0.35 4.71 -19.06
N VAL A 54 1.36 4.47 -19.88
CA VAL A 54 2.69 4.01 -19.47
C VAL A 54 3.74 5.13 -19.40
N VAL A 55 3.37 6.34 -19.82
CA VAL A 55 4.26 7.50 -19.78
C VAL A 55 3.79 8.46 -18.69
N PRO A 56 4.64 8.81 -17.71
CA PRO A 56 4.28 9.79 -16.68
C PRO A 56 4.15 11.20 -17.27
N ASP A 57 3.24 12.01 -16.69
CA ASP A 57 3.11 13.42 -17.08
C ASP A 57 4.41 14.20 -16.80
N ARG A 58 5.09 13.89 -15.67
CA ARG A 58 6.36 14.52 -15.28
C ARG A 58 7.18 13.64 -14.36
N ILE A 59 8.52 13.75 -14.50
CA ILE A 59 9.50 13.21 -13.56
C ILE A 59 10.35 14.39 -13.08
N ILE A 60 10.42 14.57 -11.76
CA ILE A 60 11.20 15.61 -11.12
C ILE A 60 12.28 14.93 -10.31
N ILE A 61 13.54 15.26 -10.60
CA ILE A 61 14.72 14.75 -9.88
C ILE A 61 15.48 15.97 -9.35
N PHE A 62 15.84 15.94 -8.08
CA PHE A 62 16.53 17.05 -7.44
C PHE A 62 17.56 16.56 -6.42
N ARG A 63 18.56 17.37 -6.19
CA ARG A 63 19.59 17.15 -5.18
C ARG A 63 19.12 17.62 -3.82
N VAL A 64 19.38 16.80 -2.78
CA VAL A 64 19.03 17.09 -1.38
C VAL A 64 20.30 17.13 -0.53
N PRO A 65 20.97 18.28 -0.38
CA PRO A 65 22.07 18.44 0.55
C PRO A 65 21.52 18.67 1.97
N TRP A 66 22.03 17.92 2.95
CA TRP A 66 21.63 18.06 4.35
C TRP A 66 22.83 17.81 5.27
N MET A 67 22.72 18.22 6.53
CA MET A 67 23.80 18.15 7.51
C MET A 67 23.46 17.17 8.63
N ASP A 68 24.40 16.29 8.97
CA ASP A 68 24.29 15.38 10.09
C ASP A 68 24.62 16.04 11.44
N ASP A 69 24.47 15.30 12.53
CA ASP A 69 24.76 15.79 13.90
C ASP A 69 26.24 16.12 14.14
N LYS A 70 27.14 15.65 13.27
CA LYS A 70 28.58 15.91 13.30
C LYS A 70 29.01 17.06 12.39
N ASN A 71 28.02 17.80 11.81
CA ASN A 71 28.23 18.86 10.83
C ASN A 71 28.82 18.41 9.49
N ASN A 72 28.74 17.12 9.14
CA ASN A 72 29.11 16.66 7.80
C ASN A 72 27.95 16.90 6.84
N VAL A 73 28.27 17.35 5.63
CA VAL A 73 27.27 17.54 4.56
C VAL A 73 27.12 16.23 3.78
N HIS A 74 25.90 15.76 3.70
CA HIS A 74 25.50 14.63 2.89
C HIS A 74 24.66 15.08 1.70
N VAL A 75 24.65 14.29 0.62
CA VAL A 75 23.87 14.58 -0.59
C VAL A 75 23.10 13.33 -0.98
N ASN A 76 21.79 13.44 -1.01
CA ASN A 76 20.88 12.44 -1.53
C ASN A 76 20.17 12.92 -2.80
N LEU A 77 19.56 11.99 -3.54
CA LEU A 77 18.66 12.31 -4.65
C LEU A 77 17.21 12.27 -4.16
N GLY A 78 16.47 13.31 -4.49
CA GLY A 78 15.03 13.38 -4.31
C GLY A 78 14.30 13.17 -5.64
N TYR A 79 13.14 12.54 -5.57
CA TYR A 79 12.30 12.23 -6.74
C TYR A 79 10.84 12.55 -6.47
N ARG A 80 10.13 13.02 -7.51
CA ARG A 80 8.67 13.03 -7.57
C ARG A 80 8.21 12.68 -8.96
N ILE A 81 7.47 11.60 -9.09
CA ILE A 81 6.85 11.16 -10.33
C ILE A 81 5.37 11.54 -10.27
N GLN A 82 4.98 12.51 -11.07
CA GLN A 82 3.61 12.91 -11.32
C GLN A 82 3.15 12.10 -12.53
N PHE A 83 2.49 10.95 -12.25
CA PHE A 83 2.29 9.95 -13.28
C PHE A 83 1.07 10.26 -14.16
N ASN A 84 -0.08 10.46 -13.54
CA ASN A 84 -1.33 10.73 -14.26
C ASN A 84 -2.30 11.52 -13.42
N SER A 85 -2.89 12.58 -13.98
CA SER A 85 -3.85 13.46 -13.31
C SER A 85 -5.23 13.49 -13.98
N ALA A 86 -5.54 12.51 -14.84
CA ALA A 86 -6.78 12.51 -15.63
C ALA A 86 -8.06 12.57 -14.78
N ILE A 87 -8.04 11.97 -13.58
CA ILE A 87 -9.21 11.90 -12.68
C ILE A 87 -9.06 12.74 -11.41
N GLY A 88 -7.94 13.42 -11.21
CA GLY A 88 -7.71 14.26 -10.01
C GLY A 88 -6.25 14.62 -9.81
N PRO A 89 -5.92 15.37 -8.75
CA PRO A 89 -4.54 15.75 -8.45
C PRO A 89 -3.68 14.51 -8.21
N TYR A 90 -2.38 14.60 -8.54
CA TYR A 90 -1.46 13.50 -8.29
C TYR A 90 -1.46 13.14 -6.80
N LYS A 91 -1.57 11.85 -6.49
CA LYS A 91 -1.65 11.33 -5.13
C LYS A 91 -0.80 10.08 -4.99
N GLY A 92 0.00 10.04 -3.94
CA GLY A 92 0.80 8.86 -3.57
C GLY A 92 1.93 9.18 -2.62
N GLY A 93 2.50 8.13 -2.00
CA GLY A 93 3.45 8.24 -0.92
C GLY A 93 4.84 8.76 -1.30
N LEU A 94 5.59 9.18 -0.28
CA LEU A 94 7.03 9.43 -0.33
C LEU A 94 7.73 8.29 0.40
N ARG A 95 8.74 7.68 -0.23
CA ARG A 95 9.56 6.59 0.35
C ARG A 95 10.96 7.09 0.65
N PHE A 96 11.42 6.91 1.89
CA PHE A 96 12.83 7.13 2.25
C PHE A 96 13.48 5.79 2.56
N HIS A 97 14.28 5.31 1.61
CA HIS A 97 14.96 4.02 1.73
C HIS A 97 16.17 3.96 0.78
N PRO A 98 17.29 3.32 1.18
CA PRO A 98 18.49 3.25 0.32
C PRO A 98 18.28 2.66 -1.07
N SER A 99 17.31 1.76 -1.23
CA SER A 99 16.98 1.14 -2.53
C SER A 99 16.25 2.06 -3.51
N VAL A 100 15.81 3.25 -3.07
CA VAL A 100 15.03 4.16 -3.92
C VAL A 100 15.84 4.61 -5.12
N ASN A 101 15.30 4.35 -6.30
CA ASN A 101 15.78 4.81 -7.59
C ASN A 101 14.59 5.17 -8.51
N LEU A 102 14.88 5.67 -9.69
CA LEU A 102 13.84 6.11 -10.63
C LEU A 102 12.92 4.96 -11.07
N GLY A 103 13.48 3.78 -11.37
CA GLY A 103 12.71 2.62 -11.85
C GLY A 103 11.68 2.16 -10.80
N ILE A 104 12.11 2.00 -9.54
CA ILE A 104 11.25 1.63 -8.42
C ILE A 104 10.14 2.67 -8.22
N LEU A 105 10.47 3.97 -8.21
CA LEU A 105 9.45 4.98 -7.99
C LEU A 105 8.49 5.14 -9.17
N LYS A 106 8.97 4.95 -10.39
CA LYS A 106 8.11 4.95 -11.59
C LYS A 106 7.13 3.77 -11.59
N PHE A 107 7.61 2.58 -11.26
CA PHE A 107 6.78 1.39 -11.01
C PHE A 107 5.68 1.68 -9.99
N LEU A 108 6.06 2.15 -8.81
CA LEU A 108 5.12 2.45 -7.72
C LEU A 108 4.13 3.57 -8.09
N ALA A 109 4.55 4.55 -8.88
CA ALA A 109 3.68 5.63 -9.35
C ALA A 109 2.65 5.12 -10.37
N PHE A 110 3.07 4.24 -11.27
CA PHE A 110 2.20 3.57 -12.24
C PHE A 110 1.12 2.74 -11.54
N GLU A 111 1.50 1.88 -10.59
CA GLU A 111 0.54 1.10 -9.80
C GLU A 111 -0.43 2.00 -9.01
N GLN A 112 0.08 3.13 -8.49
CA GLN A 112 -0.74 4.06 -7.73
C GLN A 112 -1.86 4.69 -8.56
N VAL A 113 -1.68 4.87 -9.87
CA VAL A 113 -2.75 5.34 -10.79
C VAL A 113 -3.96 4.40 -10.72
N PHE A 114 -3.71 3.10 -10.88
CA PHE A 114 -4.79 2.10 -10.87
C PHE A 114 -5.40 1.92 -9.48
N LYS A 115 -4.56 1.86 -8.45
CA LYS A 115 -5.04 1.78 -7.07
C LYS A 115 -5.99 2.95 -6.75
N ASN A 116 -5.63 4.16 -7.11
CA ASN A 116 -6.43 5.35 -6.84
C ASN A 116 -7.74 5.33 -7.64
N SER A 117 -7.71 4.92 -8.90
CA SER A 117 -8.91 4.84 -9.74
C SER A 117 -9.95 3.86 -9.21
N LEU A 118 -9.52 2.78 -8.54
CA LEU A 118 -10.41 1.78 -7.93
C LEU A 118 -11.12 2.26 -6.66
N THR A 119 -10.69 3.38 -6.07
CA THR A 119 -11.37 3.95 -4.89
C THR A 119 -12.64 4.72 -5.20
N GLY A 120 -12.91 5.03 -6.47
CA GLY A 120 -13.99 5.92 -6.88
C GLY A 120 -13.79 7.39 -6.50
N LEU A 121 -12.65 7.76 -5.92
CA LEU A 121 -12.31 9.12 -5.53
C LEU A 121 -11.58 9.85 -6.67
N ASN A 122 -11.71 11.16 -6.72
CA ASN A 122 -11.02 12.00 -7.71
C ASN A 122 -9.54 12.18 -7.35
N LEU A 123 -8.76 11.12 -7.53
CA LEU A 123 -7.33 11.05 -7.21
C LEU A 123 -6.54 10.54 -8.42
N GLY A 124 -5.63 11.34 -8.92
CA GLY A 124 -4.61 10.92 -9.86
C GLY A 124 -3.55 10.03 -9.19
N GLY A 125 -2.50 9.65 -9.93
CA GLY A 125 -1.41 8.81 -9.41
C GLY A 125 -0.07 9.52 -9.42
N GLY A 126 0.70 9.33 -8.36
CA GLY A 126 2.07 9.81 -8.26
C GLY A 126 2.83 9.09 -7.15
N LYS A 127 4.14 9.19 -7.19
CA LYS A 127 5.03 8.62 -6.17
C LYS A 127 6.29 9.46 -6.05
N GLY A 128 6.92 9.43 -4.89
CA GLY A 128 8.19 10.12 -4.72
C GLY A 128 9.02 9.50 -3.61
N GLY A 129 10.14 10.11 -3.33
CA GLY A 129 11.02 9.65 -2.26
C GLY A 129 12.47 10.04 -2.46
N SER A 130 13.32 9.37 -1.71
CA SER A 130 14.77 9.57 -1.74
C SER A 130 15.50 8.30 -1.32
N ASN A 131 16.73 8.17 -1.78
CA ASN A 131 17.68 7.14 -1.31
C ASN A 131 18.23 7.43 0.10
N PHE A 132 17.64 8.34 0.84
CA PHE A 132 17.93 8.59 2.25
C PHE A 132 17.46 7.42 3.13
N ASP A 133 18.32 6.97 4.05
CA ASP A 133 17.97 5.97 5.06
C ASP A 133 17.70 6.65 6.41
N PRO A 134 16.45 6.72 6.89
CA PRO A 134 16.13 7.29 8.19
C PRO A 134 16.50 6.37 9.36
N LYS A 135 16.82 5.09 9.09
CA LYS A 135 17.11 4.11 10.13
C LYS A 135 18.42 4.47 10.85
N GLY A 136 18.36 4.57 12.17
CA GLY A 136 19.51 4.91 13.01
C GLY A 136 19.92 6.40 12.98
N LYS A 137 19.13 7.26 12.33
CA LYS A 137 19.30 8.70 12.34
C LYS A 137 18.62 9.34 13.55
N SER A 138 19.18 10.43 14.05
CA SER A 138 18.53 11.25 15.07
C SER A 138 17.32 11.99 14.51
N ASP A 139 16.42 12.43 15.38
CA ASP A 139 15.27 13.25 14.98
C ASP A 139 15.72 14.58 14.34
N LYS A 140 16.84 15.14 14.78
CA LYS A 140 17.43 16.34 14.20
C LYS A 140 17.96 16.10 12.78
N GLU A 141 18.65 14.98 12.55
CA GLU A 141 19.12 14.59 11.22
C GLU A 141 17.93 14.35 10.25
N ILE A 142 16.90 13.63 10.71
CA ILE A 142 15.67 13.39 9.92
C ILE A 142 14.98 14.71 9.60
N MET A 143 14.87 15.62 10.56
CA MET A 143 14.29 16.96 10.36
C MET A 143 15.11 17.77 9.35
N SER A 144 16.43 17.77 9.49
CA SER A 144 17.37 18.45 8.57
C SER A 144 17.17 17.96 7.13
N PHE A 145 17.11 16.64 6.95
CA PHE A 145 16.83 16.03 5.66
C PHE A 145 15.43 16.41 5.12
N CYS A 146 14.38 16.27 5.92
CA CYS A 146 13.01 16.62 5.53
C CYS A 146 12.87 18.08 5.09
N TYR A 147 13.57 19.01 5.76
CA TYR A 147 13.58 20.42 5.40
C TYR A 147 14.30 20.64 4.06
N ALA A 148 15.46 20.06 3.88
CA ALA A 148 16.22 20.12 2.62
C ALA A 148 15.41 19.54 1.45
N PHE A 149 14.78 18.36 1.65
CA PHE A 149 13.92 17.71 0.67
C PHE A 149 12.72 18.60 0.30
N MET A 150 12.07 19.21 1.29
CA MET A 150 10.91 20.06 1.05
C MET A 150 11.29 21.40 0.39
N ASN A 151 12.49 21.95 0.62
CA ASN A 151 12.98 23.16 -0.04
C ASN A 151 13.02 23.02 -1.58
N GLU A 152 13.16 21.81 -2.08
CA GLU A 152 13.05 21.53 -3.52
C GLU A 152 11.64 21.11 -3.93
N LEU A 153 11.02 20.19 -3.19
CA LEU A 153 9.74 19.62 -3.55
C LEU A 153 8.57 20.61 -3.55
N TYR A 154 8.58 21.63 -2.66
CA TYR A 154 7.44 22.55 -2.46
C TYR A 154 6.96 23.26 -3.73
N ARG A 155 7.82 23.44 -4.73
CA ARG A 155 7.50 24.08 -6.01
C ARG A 155 6.56 23.26 -6.86
N HIS A 156 6.54 21.95 -6.64
CA HIS A 156 5.90 20.96 -7.50
C HIS A 156 4.64 20.35 -6.89
N ILE A 157 4.36 20.64 -5.60
CA ILE A 157 3.24 20.07 -4.86
C ILE A 157 2.29 21.15 -4.36
N GLY A 158 1.06 20.75 -4.05
CA GLY A 158 0.04 21.65 -3.55
C GLY A 158 -1.33 20.99 -3.51
N ARG A 159 -2.24 21.55 -2.70
CA ARG A 159 -3.58 20.97 -2.44
C ARG A 159 -4.44 20.70 -3.68
N ARG A 160 -4.14 21.30 -4.82
CA ARG A 160 -4.89 21.17 -6.08
C ARG A 160 -4.08 20.51 -7.19
N THR A 161 -2.79 20.26 -6.97
CA THR A 161 -1.88 19.76 -8.00
C THR A 161 -1.37 18.38 -7.67
N ASP A 162 -0.73 18.24 -6.50
CA ASP A 162 -0.03 17.03 -6.09
C ASP A 162 0.01 16.96 -4.56
N ILE A 163 -0.53 15.88 -4.00
CA ILE A 163 -0.68 15.72 -2.56
C ILE A 163 0.04 14.44 -2.11
N PRO A 164 1.33 14.54 -1.73
CA PRO A 164 2.07 13.41 -1.21
C PRO A 164 1.52 12.87 0.11
N ALA A 165 1.86 11.62 0.41
CA ALA A 165 1.56 10.94 1.67
C ALA A 165 2.79 10.23 2.22
N GLY A 166 2.67 9.52 3.35
CA GLY A 166 3.71 8.63 3.85
C GLY A 166 3.78 7.30 3.09
N ASP A 167 4.94 6.66 3.17
CA ASP A 167 5.26 5.32 2.72
C ASP A 167 6.44 4.77 3.55
N ILE A 168 7.16 3.74 3.12
CA ILE A 168 8.33 3.20 3.83
C ILE A 168 9.31 4.33 4.19
N GLY A 169 9.69 4.39 5.45
CA GLY A 169 10.61 5.42 5.99
C GLY A 169 10.02 6.82 6.12
N VAL A 170 8.71 6.99 5.85
CA VAL A 170 8.01 8.28 6.00
C VAL A 170 6.71 8.05 6.77
N GLY A 171 6.74 8.26 8.05
CA GLY A 171 5.58 8.19 8.94
C GLY A 171 5.03 9.56 9.30
N ALA A 172 4.22 9.62 10.37
CA ALA A 172 3.60 10.85 10.85
C ALA A 172 4.63 11.93 11.25
N LYS A 173 5.79 11.52 11.77
CA LYS A 173 6.89 12.42 12.16
C LYS A 173 7.49 13.12 10.94
N GLU A 174 7.88 12.38 9.93
CA GLU A 174 8.45 12.91 8.68
C GLU A 174 7.44 13.80 7.94
N ILE A 175 6.18 13.38 7.88
CA ILE A 175 5.08 14.21 7.35
C ILE A 175 4.96 15.51 8.14
N GLY A 176 5.08 15.46 9.47
CA GLY A 176 5.06 16.64 10.33
C GLY A 176 6.19 17.63 10.01
N PHE A 177 7.42 17.15 9.88
CA PHE A 177 8.57 17.98 9.50
C PHE A 177 8.38 18.61 8.11
N MET A 178 7.99 17.80 7.11
CA MET A 178 7.77 18.30 5.75
C MET A 178 6.60 19.29 5.67
N PHE A 179 5.50 19.05 6.37
CA PHE A 179 4.36 19.96 6.41
C PHE A 179 4.71 21.29 7.09
N GLY A 180 5.43 21.23 8.22
CA GLY A 180 5.92 22.41 8.92
C GLY A 180 6.79 23.28 8.01
N GLN A 181 7.72 22.69 7.28
CA GLN A 181 8.59 23.38 6.33
C GLN A 181 7.81 23.97 5.15
N TYR A 182 6.90 23.21 4.54
CA TYR A 182 6.03 23.70 3.47
C TYR A 182 5.20 24.91 3.92
N LYS A 183 4.55 24.80 5.10
CA LYS A 183 3.77 25.89 5.69
C LYS A 183 4.62 27.15 5.87
N LYS A 184 5.86 27.01 6.35
CA LYS A 184 6.79 28.11 6.54
C LYS A 184 7.17 28.78 5.22
N ILE A 185 7.56 28.00 4.20
CA ILE A 185 7.99 28.53 2.90
C ILE A 185 6.83 29.22 2.16
N ARG A 186 5.65 28.60 2.16
CA ARG A 186 4.47 29.08 1.44
C ARG A 186 3.67 30.13 2.22
N ASN A 187 3.97 30.32 3.51
CA ASN A 187 3.18 31.12 4.46
C ASN A 187 1.67 30.75 4.38
N ALA A 188 1.35 29.46 4.30
CA ALA A 188 -0.01 28.99 4.08
C ALA A 188 -0.26 27.64 4.77
N PHE A 189 -1.37 27.56 5.52
CA PHE A 189 -1.86 26.30 6.08
C PHE A 189 -2.84 25.67 5.09
N THR A 190 -2.38 24.65 4.35
CA THR A 190 -3.16 23.98 3.28
C THR A 190 -3.18 22.47 3.42
N GLY A 191 -4.06 21.80 2.67
CA GLY A 191 -4.14 20.34 2.59
C GLY A 191 -3.09 19.72 1.64
N VAL A 192 -1.83 20.12 1.71
CA VAL A 192 -0.77 19.71 0.77
C VAL A 192 -0.24 18.31 0.98
N LEU A 193 -0.31 17.76 2.16
CA LEU A 193 0.16 16.41 2.53
C LEU A 193 -0.97 15.66 3.23
N THR A 194 -0.98 14.34 3.15
CA THR A 194 -1.87 13.49 3.96
C THR A 194 -1.06 12.57 4.88
N GLY A 195 -1.71 12.03 5.91
CA GLY A 195 -1.06 11.35 7.03
C GLY A 195 -0.61 12.31 8.13
N LYS A 196 -1.22 13.49 8.17
CA LYS A 196 -1.02 14.49 9.22
C LYS A 196 -1.58 14.01 10.57
N GLY A 197 -1.07 14.57 11.66
CA GLY A 197 -1.67 14.39 12.98
C GLY A 197 -3.08 15.00 13.04
N THR A 198 -3.97 14.37 13.81
CA THR A 198 -5.38 14.80 13.94
C THR A 198 -5.52 16.25 14.41
N ASN A 199 -4.57 16.73 15.23
CA ASN A 199 -4.58 18.10 15.77
C ASN A 199 -4.23 19.19 14.74
N TRP A 200 -3.78 18.82 13.54
CA TRP A 200 -3.34 19.74 12.50
C TRP A 200 -3.75 19.32 11.09
N GLY A 201 -4.94 18.73 10.98
CA GLY A 201 -5.62 18.45 9.72
C GLY A 201 -5.60 17.02 9.25
N GLY A 202 -5.13 16.08 10.07
CA GLY A 202 -5.18 14.65 9.79
C GLY A 202 -6.57 14.05 9.98
N SER A 203 -6.83 12.90 9.36
CA SER A 203 -8.05 12.12 9.52
C SER A 203 -7.91 11.05 10.59
N LEU A 204 -9.02 10.72 11.26
CA LEU A 204 -9.14 9.52 12.09
C LEU A 204 -9.03 8.25 11.23
N ILE A 205 -8.84 7.10 11.87
CA ILE A 205 -8.80 5.76 11.24
C ILE A 205 -7.63 5.58 10.24
N ARG A 206 -6.67 6.47 10.18
CA ARG A 206 -5.55 6.34 9.23
C ARG A 206 -4.67 5.11 9.48
N PRO A 207 -4.30 4.75 10.73
CA PRO A 207 -3.56 3.52 11.02
C PRO A 207 -4.33 2.24 10.67
N GLU A 208 -5.63 2.25 10.93
CA GLU A 208 -6.55 1.12 10.73
C GLU A 208 -6.90 0.89 9.26
N ALA A 209 -6.87 1.94 8.47
CA ALA A 209 -7.51 2.05 7.17
C ALA A 209 -7.22 0.92 6.19
N THR A 210 -5.99 0.45 6.11
CA THR A 210 -5.62 -0.61 5.17
C THR A 210 -6.20 -1.95 5.62
N GLY A 211 -6.08 -2.29 6.90
CA GLY A 211 -6.62 -3.52 7.46
C GLY A 211 -8.15 -3.55 7.45
N TYR A 212 -8.79 -2.46 7.85
CA TYR A 212 -10.26 -2.33 7.81
C TYR A 212 -10.79 -2.41 6.39
N GLY A 213 -10.21 -1.62 5.47
CA GLY A 213 -10.60 -1.62 4.06
C GLY A 213 -10.44 -2.98 3.39
N LEU A 214 -9.37 -3.73 3.73
CA LEU A 214 -9.19 -5.10 3.29
C LEU A 214 -10.37 -5.99 3.70
N VAL A 215 -10.78 -5.93 4.96
CA VAL A 215 -11.90 -6.74 5.46
C VAL A 215 -13.22 -6.31 4.85
N TYR A 216 -13.48 -5.01 4.67
CA TYR A 216 -14.66 -4.53 3.96
C TYR A 216 -14.68 -5.01 2.51
N PHE A 217 -13.54 -4.98 1.82
CA PHE A 217 -13.43 -5.52 0.47
C PHE A 217 -13.78 -7.01 0.42
N VAL A 218 -13.30 -7.80 1.37
CA VAL A 218 -13.66 -9.23 1.52
C VAL A 218 -15.17 -9.39 1.72
N VAL A 219 -15.78 -8.60 2.59
CA VAL A 219 -17.24 -8.65 2.82
C VAL A 219 -18.00 -8.39 1.54
N GLU A 220 -17.63 -7.37 0.77
CA GLU A 220 -18.29 -7.06 -0.50
C GLU A 220 -18.07 -8.17 -1.55
N MET A 221 -16.86 -8.71 -1.67
CA MET A 221 -16.62 -9.87 -2.53
C MET A 221 -17.49 -11.08 -2.15
N MET A 222 -17.61 -11.38 -0.86
CA MET A 222 -18.41 -12.51 -0.38
C MET A 222 -19.90 -12.32 -0.66
N LYS A 223 -20.42 -11.09 -0.56
CA LYS A 223 -21.81 -10.76 -0.91
C LYS A 223 -22.14 -11.11 -2.37
N THR A 224 -21.18 -11.02 -3.30
CA THR A 224 -21.42 -11.40 -4.71
C THR A 224 -21.82 -12.86 -4.87
N ARG A 225 -21.44 -13.72 -3.92
CA ARG A 225 -21.84 -15.13 -3.85
C ARG A 225 -22.82 -15.44 -2.71
N LYS A 226 -23.46 -14.43 -2.13
CA LYS A 226 -24.41 -14.54 -1.01
C LYS A 226 -23.82 -15.22 0.23
N HIS A 227 -22.51 -15.04 0.47
CA HIS A 227 -21.83 -15.54 1.65
C HIS A 227 -21.69 -14.43 2.71
N SER A 228 -21.66 -14.83 3.98
CA SER A 228 -21.37 -13.96 5.13
C SER A 228 -19.98 -14.26 5.70
N ILE A 229 -19.31 -13.24 6.19
CA ILE A 229 -18.00 -13.38 6.87
C ILE A 229 -18.14 -13.95 8.30
N LYS A 230 -19.33 -13.81 8.90
CA LYS A 230 -19.60 -14.25 10.27
C LYS A 230 -19.37 -15.75 10.43
N GLY A 231 -18.60 -16.13 11.45
CA GLY A 231 -18.24 -17.52 11.77
C GLY A 231 -17.15 -18.13 10.85
N LYS A 232 -16.60 -17.37 9.91
CA LYS A 232 -15.57 -17.87 8.99
C LYS A 232 -14.19 -17.92 9.65
N THR A 233 -13.44 -18.99 9.37
CA THR A 233 -12.05 -19.14 9.80
C THR A 233 -11.14 -18.44 8.83
N VAL A 234 -10.26 -17.56 9.36
CA VAL A 234 -9.39 -16.70 8.55
C VAL A 234 -7.93 -16.90 8.92
N THR A 235 -7.09 -17.21 7.92
CA THR A 235 -5.64 -17.15 8.06
C THR A 235 -5.12 -15.77 7.67
N VAL A 236 -4.25 -15.19 8.50
CA VAL A 236 -3.65 -13.88 8.27
C VAL A 236 -2.14 -14.04 8.40
N SER A 237 -1.39 -13.57 7.41
CA SER A 237 0.07 -13.43 7.53
C SER A 237 0.47 -12.05 8.01
N GLY A 238 1.70 -11.93 8.50
CA GLY A 238 2.20 -10.69 9.10
C GLY A 238 1.74 -10.49 10.54
N SER A 239 2.27 -9.47 11.16
CA SER A 239 1.91 -8.99 12.50
C SER A 239 2.14 -7.47 12.61
N GLY A 240 2.25 -6.78 11.47
CA GLY A 240 2.30 -5.33 11.35
C GLY A 240 0.90 -4.70 11.34
N ASN A 241 0.82 -3.39 11.05
CA ASN A 241 -0.43 -2.64 11.09
C ASN A 241 -1.57 -3.30 10.28
N VAL A 242 -1.32 -3.69 9.04
CA VAL A 242 -2.36 -4.26 8.18
C VAL A 242 -2.94 -5.52 8.81
N ALA A 243 -2.08 -6.46 9.24
CA ALA A 243 -2.51 -7.71 9.87
C ALA A 243 -3.26 -7.49 11.18
N GLN A 244 -2.75 -6.58 12.05
CA GLN A 244 -3.38 -6.27 13.33
C GLN A 244 -4.79 -5.71 13.17
N PHE A 245 -4.95 -4.70 12.30
CA PHE A 245 -6.25 -4.07 12.08
C PHE A 245 -7.20 -4.92 11.23
N ALA A 246 -6.68 -5.76 10.33
CA ALA A 246 -7.51 -6.77 9.66
C ALA A 246 -8.08 -7.76 10.70
N CYS A 247 -7.26 -8.29 11.63
CA CYS A 247 -7.75 -9.14 12.70
C CYS A 247 -8.79 -8.45 13.57
N GLU A 248 -8.56 -7.20 13.97
CA GLU A 248 -9.51 -6.42 14.77
C GLU A 248 -10.87 -6.30 14.09
N LYS A 249 -10.91 -5.91 12.82
CA LYS A 249 -12.17 -5.79 12.06
C LYS A 249 -12.83 -7.16 11.80
N LEU A 250 -12.06 -8.20 11.55
CA LEU A 250 -12.57 -9.57 11.44
C LEU A 250 -13.30 -10.01 12.71
N ILE A 251 -12.69 -9.76 13.89
CA ILE A 251 -13.28 -10.09 15.19
C ILE A 251 -14.58 -9.31 15.41
N GLU A 252 -14.58 -8.00 15.11
CA GLU A 252 -15.77 -7.14 15.20
C GLU A 252 -16.93 -7.67 14.36
N LEU A 253 -16.64 -8.17 13.14
CA LEU A 253 -17.63 -8.73 12.22
C LEU A 253 -17.98 -10.21 12.51
N GLY A 254 -17.43 -10.77 13.58
CA GLY A 254 -17.72 -12.14 14.03
C GLY A 254 -17.03 -13.24 13.22
N ALA A 255 -15.96 -12.93 12.50
CA ALA A 255 -15.05 -13.91 11.91
C ALA A 255 -14.00 -14.37 12.93
N LYS A 256 -13.31 -15.46 12.63
CA LYS A 256 -12.33 -16.09 13.50
C LYS A 256 -10.94 -16.09 12.87
N PRO A 257 -10.11 -15.05 13.09
CA PRO A 257 -8.71 -15.10 12.72
C PRO A 257 -7.96 -16.10 13.59
N VAL A 258 -7.16 -16.99 12.97
CA VAL A 258 -6.47 -18.10 13.66
C VAL A 258 -4.95 -18.07 13.53
N THR A 259 -4.39 -17.18 12.72
CA THR A 259 -2.94 -17.08 12.53
C THR A 259 -2.45 -15.64 12.49
N LEU A 260 -1.21 -15.43 12.90
CA LEU A 260 -0.37 -14.27 12.64
C LEU A 260 1.07 -14.74 12.41
N SER A 261 1.85 -14.02 11.63
CA SER A 261 3.23 -14.40 11.32
C SER A 261 4.23 -13.25 11.40
N ASP A 262 5.49 -13.59 11.46
CA ASP A 262 6.61 -12.71 11.15
C ASP A 262 7.70 -13.46 10.35
N SER A 263 8.85 -12.82 10.10
CA SER A 263 9.93 -13.45 9.33
C SER A 263 10.53 -14.71 9.96
N SER A 264 10.20 -15.04 11.21
CA SER A 264 10.70 -16.21 11.93
C SER A 264 9.74 -17.41 11.88
N GLY A 265 8.46 -17.19 11.59
CA GLY A 265 7.42 -18.23 11.58
C GLY A 265 6.03 -17.67 11.87
N PHE A 266 5.09 -18.53 12.20
CA PHE A 266 3.72 -18.13 12.49
C PHE A 266 3.15 -18.81 13.73
N ILE A 267 2.12 -18.22 14.32
CA ILE A 267 1.32 -18.81 15.38
C ILE A 267 0.03 -19.39 14.81
N HIS A 268 -0.42 -20.52 15.35
CA HIS A 268 -1.74 -21.09 15.09
C HIS A 268 -2.52 -21.15 16.39
N ASP A 269 -3.57 -20.37 16.47
CA ASP A 269 -4.50 -20.29 17.60
C ASP A 269 -5.87 -20.85 17.18
N PRO A 270 -6.12 -22.15 17.35
CA PRO A 270 -7.34 -22.80 16.85
C PRO A 270 -8.62 -22.29 17.54
N ASP A 271 -8.52 -21.73 18.74
CA ASP A 271 -9.65 -21.13 19.43
C ASP A 271 -10.01 -19.74 18.89
N GLY A 272 -9.11 -19.14 18.14
CA GLY A 272 -9.22 -17.83 17.53
C GLY A 272 -8.52 -16.72 18.34
N ILE A 273 -8.05 -15.73 17.59
CA ILE A 273 -7.46 -14.52 18.14
C ILE A 273 -8.61 -13.60 18.59
N THR A 274 -8.66 -13.29 19.88
CA THR A 274 -9.66 -12.40 20.48
C THR A 274 -9.19 -10.94 20.47
N GLN A 275 -10.08 -10.00 20.81
CA GLN A 275 -9.73 -8.58 20.97
C GLN A 275 -8.59 -8.38 22.00
N GLU A 276 -8.62 -9.08 23.14
CA GLU A 276 -7.54 -9.01 24.14
C GLU A 276 -6.21 -9.48 23.56
N LYS A 277 -6.24 -10.60 22.81
CA LYS A 277 -5.05 -11.18 22.21
C LYS A 277 -4.45 -10.25 21.13
N ILE A 278 -5.27 -9.58 20.31
CA ILE A 278 -4.76 -8.63 19.31
C ILE A 278 -4.19 -7.35 19.97
N GLU A 279 -4.79 -6.86 21.06
CA GLU A 279 -4.21 -5.75 21.83
C GLU A 279 -2.83 -6.11 22.44
N TYR A 280 -2.66 -7.36 22.86
CA TYR A 280 -1.33 -7.83 23.26
C TYR A 280 -0.33 -7.80 22.10
N VAL A 281 -0.73 -8.22 20.88
CA VAL A 281 0.14 -8.16 19.68
C VAL A 281 0.51 -6.71 19.35
N LYS A 282 -0.43 -5.77 19.42
CA LYS A 282 -0.14 -4.34 19.22
C LYS A 282 0.93 -3.83 20.19
N LYS A 283 0.81 -4.14 21.48
CA LYS A 283 1.82 -3.79 22.50
C LYS A 283 3.16 -4.48 22.24
N LEU A 284 3.13 -5.75 21.88
CA LEU A 284 4.32 -6.54 21.57
C LEU A 284 5.14 -5.90 20.43
N LYS A 285 4.46 -5.44 19.39
CA LYS A 285 5.10 -4.89 18.19
C LYS A 285 5.51 -3.43 18.36
N SER A 286 4.68 -2.59 19.00
CA SER A 286 4.92 -1.14 19.12
C SER A 286 5.96 -0.82 20.21
N VAL A 287 5.90 -1.47 21.36
CA VAL A 287 6.74 -1.14 22.50
C VAL A 287 8.00 -1.99 22.56
N ARG A 288 7.87 -3.29 22.29
CA ARG A 288 8.96 -4.26 22.48
C ARG A 288 9.70 -4.61 21.19
N SER A 289 9.13 -4.30 20.02
CA SER A 289 9.62 -4.75 18.68
C SER A 289 9.91 -6.26 18.66
N ALA A 290 9.16 -7.04 19.45
CA ALA A 290 9.43 -8.45 19.70
C ALA A 290 8.80 -9.35 18.63
N ARG A 291 9.16 -10.63 18.66
CA ARG A 291 8.70 -11.65 17.70
C ARG A 291 7.34 -12.20 18.10
N ILE A 292 6.59 -12.69 17.10
CA ILE A 292 5.26 -13.27 17.34
C ILE A 292 5.31 -14.56 18.19
N SER A 293 6.46 -15.20 18.27
CA SER A 293 6.69 -16.36 19.15
C SER A 293 6.39 -16.07 20.63
N GLU A 294 6.47 -14.79 21.08
CA GLU A 294 6.09 -14.40 22.45
C GLU A 294 4.57 -14.53 22.68
N TYR A 295 3.76 -14.34 21.65
CA TYR A 295 2.32 -14.64 21.72
C TYR A 295 2.09 -16.12 22.00
N ALA A 296 2.77 -17.00 21.25
CA ALA A 296 2.64 -18.44 21.42
C ALA A 296 2.97 -18.89 22.85
N LYS A 297 4.05 -18.35 23.42
CA LYS A 297 4.43 -18.61 24.82
C LYS A 297 3.37 -18.14 25.82
N LYS A 298 2.84 -16.92 25.61
CA LYS A 298 1.88 -16.32 26.54
C LYS A 298 0.55 -17.06 26.55
N TYR A 299 0.04 -17.45 25.39
CA TYR A 299 -1.28 -18.05 25.25
C TYR A 299 -1.25 -19.58 25.10
N ASN A 300 -0.06 -20.18 25.22
CA ASN A 300 0.18 -21.64 25.09
C ASN A 300 -0.41 -22.22 23.80
N VAL A 301 -0.14 -21.56 22.67
CA VAL A 301 -0.57 -21.99 21.34
C VAL A 301 0.64 -22.41 20.50
N GLU A 302 0.39 -23.14 19.41
CA GLU A 302 1.43 -23.64 18.53
C GLU A 302 2.19 -22.50 17.84
N TYR A 303 3.54 -22.64 17.78
CA TYR A 303 4.43 -21.80 16.99
C TYR A 303 5.19 -22.64 15.97
N ILE A 304 4.96 -22.36 14.70
CA ILE A 304 5.58 -23.07 13.57
C ILE A 304 6.71 -22.22 13.00
N LYS A 305 7.95 -22.59 13.34
CA LYS A 305 9.16 -21.88 12.94
C LYS A 305 9.45 -22.05 11.46
N GLY A 306 9.87 -20.96 10.80
CA GLY A 306 10.37 -20.97 9.42
C GLY A 306 9.32 -21.26 8.34
N LYS A 307 8.03 -21.32 8.70
CA LYS A 307 6.92 -21.55 7.76
C LYS A 307 5.97 -20.38 7.71
N ARG A 308 5.11 -20.38 6.70
CA ARG A 308 4.00 -19.43 6.48
C ARG A 308 2.66 -20.12 6.79
N PRO A 309 1.58 -19.38 7.09
CA PRO A 309 0.35 -19.96 7.64
C PRO A 309 -0.57 -20.66 6.61
N TRP A 310 -0.10 -20.86 5.38
CA TRP A 310 -0.97 -21.29 4.26
C TRP A 310 -1.41 -22.74 4.30
N SER A 311 -0.75 -23.57 5.12
CA SER A 311 -1.15 -24.97 5.38
C SER A 311 -2.34 -25.09 6.34
N ILE A 312 -2.71 -24.03 7.05
CA ILE A 312 -3.82 -24.05 8.02
C ILE A 312 -5.15 -24.00 7.26
N LYS A 313 -6.04 -24.95 7.59
CA LYS A 313 -7.39 -24.98 7.01
C LYS A 313 -8.16 -23.71 7.35
N CYS A 314 -8.69 -23.03 6.32
CA CYS A 314 -9.44 -21.78 6.48
C CYS A 314 -10.48 -21.61 5.36
N ASP A 315 -11.42 -20.70 5.59
CA ASP A 315 -12.36 -20.20 4.57
C ASP A 315 -11.75 -19.06 3.76
N ILE A 316 -10.96 -18.20 4.43
CA ILE A 316 -10.43 -16.95 3.91
C ILE A 316 -8.93 -16.84 4.24
N ALA A 317 -8.11 -16.44 3.28
CA ALA A 317 -6.70 -16.15 3.48
C ALA A 317 -6.38 -14.68 3.16
N LEU A 318 -5.71 -14.01 4.10
CA LEU A 318 -5.31 -12.60 3.99
C LEU A 318 -3.79 -12.47 4.07
N PRO A 319 -3.08 -12.47 2.95
CA PRO A 319 -1.64 -12.20 2.92
C PRO A 319 -1.37 -10.71 3.20
N CYS A 320 -0.84 -10.43 4.41
CA CYS A 320 -0.62 -9.08 4.95
C CYS A 320 0.83 -8.80 5.34
N ALA A 321 1.79 -9.63 4.95
CA ALA A 321 3.19 -9.49 5.35
C ALA A 321 4.06 -8.82 4.28
N THR A 322 4.51 -9.56 3.27
CA THR A 322 5.52 -9.10 2.31
C THR A 322 5.19 -9.51 0.88
N GLU A 323 5.91 -8.90 -0.07
CA GLU A 323 5.88 -9.29 -1.48
C GLU A 323 6.26 -10.77 -1.66
N ASN A 324 5.62 -11.46 -2.60
CA ASN A 324 5.90 -12.85 -2.99
C ASN A 324 5.93 -13.85 -1.81
N GLU A 325 5.13 -13.60 -0.78
CA GLU A 325 5.02 -14.50 0.37
C GLU A 325 4.14 -15.73 0.12
N LEU A 326 3.35 -15.74 -0.96
CA LEU A 326 2.42 -16.80 -1.31
C LEU A 326 2.73 -17.29 -2.73
N ASN A 327 3.31 -18.48 -2.83
CA ASN A 327 3.69 -19.10 -4.10
C ASN A 327 2.62 -20.08 -4.62
N LEU A 328 2.88 -20.74 -5.76
CA LEU A 328 1.94 -21.68 -6.38
C LEU A 328 1.62 -22.87 -5.47
N ASP A 329 2.59 -23.40 -4.73
CA ASP A 329 2.34 -24.56 -3.86
C ASP A 329 1.50 -24.16 -2.65
N ASP A 330 1.75 -22.99 -2.06
CA ASP A 330 0.89 -22.40 -1.04
C ASP A 330 -0.55 -22.20 -1.55
N ALA A 331 -0.71 -21.73 -2.80
CA ALA A 331 -2.02 -21.52 -3.41
C ALA A 331 -2.78 -22.83 -3.63
N LYS A 332 -2.09 -23.90 -4.05
CA LYS A 332 -2.67 -25.24 -4.16
C LYS A 332 -3.10 -25.80 -2.81
N GLU A 333 -2.27 -25.59 -1.78
CA GLU A 333 -2.55 -26.05 -0.42
C GLU A 333 -3.78 -25.34 0.15
N LEU A 334 -3.83 -23.99 0.06
CA LEU A 334 -5.00 -23.20 0.47
C LEU A 334 -6.30 -23.69 -0.20
N THR A 335 -6.30 -23.81 -1.52
CA THR A 335 -7.50 -24.23 -2.26
C THR A 335 -7.85 -25.70 -1.99
N GLY A 336 -6.86 -26.57 -1.80
CA GLY A 336 -7.04 -27.96 -1.39
C GLY A 336 -7.66 -28.11 0.00
N ASN A 337 -7.34 -27.21 0.91
CA ASN A 337 -7.87 -27.15 2.27
C ASN A 337 -9.25 -26.45 2.38
N GLY A 338 -9.83 -26.02 1.25
CA GLY A 338 -11.18 -25.46 1.19
C GLY A 338 -11.24 -23.94 1.27
N CYS A 339 -10.10 -23.23 1.21
CA CYS A 339 -10.08 -21.78 1.10
C CYS A 339 -10.72 -21.34 -0.22
N TYR A 340 -11.72 -20.46 -0.13
CA TYR A 340 -12.46 -19.96 -1.30
C TYR A 340 -12.43 -18.43 -1.44
N VAL A 341 -11.73 -17.73 -0.53
CA VAL A 341 -11.48 -16.29 -0.61
C VAL A 341 -10.01 -16.02 -0.31
N VAL A 342 -9.33 -15.33 -1.21
CA VAL A 342 -7.99 -14.75 -0.96
C VAL A 342 -8.04 -13.26 -1.28
N ALA A 343 -7.63 -12.41 -0.33
CA ALA A 343 -7.57 -10.97 -0.55
C ALA A 343 -6.26 -10.39 0.00
N GLU A 344 -5.57 -9.64 -0.81
CA GLU A 344 -4.21 -9.18 -0.57
C GLU A 344 -4.15 -7.89 0.25
N GLY A 345 -3.68 -8.00 1.48
CA GLY A 345 -3.41 -6.84 2.35
C GLY A 345 -2.05 -6.19 2.08
N ALA A 346 -1.04 -7.00 1.72
CA ALA A 346 0.26 -6.50 1.28
C ALA A 346 0.24 -6.11 -0.22
N ASN A 347 1.32 -5.48 -0.69
CA ASN A 347 1.50 -5.21 -2.11
C ASN A 347 2.14 -6.44 -2.78
N MET A 348 1.50 -6.98 -3.82
CA MET A 348 1.94 -8.17 -4.57
C MET A 348 2.42 -9.34 -3.70
N PRO A 349 1.65 -9.80 -2.71
CA PRO A 349 2.08 -10.89 -1.84
C PRO A 349 2.03 -12.25 -2.54
N SER A 350 1.19 -12.41 -3.57
CA SER A 350 1.08 -13.64 -4.36
C SER A 350 1.94 -13.57 -5.61
N THR A 351 2.62 -14.68 -5.92
CA THR A 351 3.33 -14.82 -7.21
C THR A 351 2.33 -14.91 -8.37
N THR A 352 2.75 -14.56 -9.57
CA THR A 352 1.90 -14.61 -10.78
C THR A 352 1.25 -15.98 -10.98
N ASP A 353 1.98 -17.06 -10.75
CA ASP A 353 1.46 -18.42 -10.89
C ASP A 353 0.40 -18.75 -9.84
N ALA A 354 0.56 -18.25 -8.62
CA ALA A 354 -0.45 -18.36 -7.56
C ALA A 354 -1.73 -17.60 -7.94
N VAL A 355 -1.60 -16.40 -8.46
CA VAL A 355 -2.74 -15.60 -8.95
C VAL A 355 -3.49 -16.33 -10.06
N HIS A 356 -2.77 -16.84 -11.06
CA HIS A 356 -3.38 -17.65 -12.14
C HIS A 356 -4.09 -18.87 -11.59
N HIS A 357 -3.52 -19.55 -10.58
CA HIS A 357 -4.17 -20.68 -9.93
C HIS A 357 -5.50 -20.27 -9.29
N PHE A 358 -5.53 -19.18 -8.52
CA PHE A 358 -6.77 -18.69 -7.89
C PHE A 358 -7.85 -18.35 -8.91
N ILE A 359 -7.49 -17.66 -10.00
CA ILE A 359 -8.42 -17.32 -11.08
C ILE A 359 -8.97 -18.58 -11.75
N ASN A 360 -8.09 -19.53 -12.10
CA ASN A 360 -8.49 -20.80 -12.75
C ASN A 360 -9.39 -21.66 -11.85
N LYS A 361 -9.16 -21.64 -10.54
CA LYS A 361 -10.02 -22.32 -9.55
C LYS A 361 -11.32 -21.56 -9.26
N LYS A 362 -11.49 -20.36 -9.83
CA LYS A 362 -12.67 -19.49 -9.66
C LYS A 362 -12.98 -19.18 -8.20
N ILE A 363 -11.97 -19.09 -7.34
CA ILE A 363 -12.18 -18.60 -5.98
C ILE A 363 -12.36 -17.06 -6.02
N LEU A 364 -12.82 -16.49 -4.93
CA LEU A 364 -12.88 -15.04 -4.80
C LEU A 364 -11.45 -14.51 -4.54
N TYR A 365 -10.87 -13.86 -5.53
CA TYR A 365 -9.53 -13.28 -5.43
C TYR A 365 -9.59 -11.76 -5.50
N GLY A 366 -9.06 -11.10 -4.48
CA GLY A 366 -8.94 -9.64 -4.38
C GLY A 366 -7.48 -9.20 -4.49
N PRO A 367 -7.04 -8.64 -5.63
CA PRO A 367 -5.66 -8.18 -5.80
C PRO A 367 -5.35 -7.01 -4.89
N GLY A 368 -4.10 -6.89 -4.44
CA GLY A 368 -3.65 -5.85 -3.51
C GLY A 368 -3.99 -4.43 -3.95
N LYS A 369 -3.92 -4.14 -5.24
CA LYS A 369 -4.28 -2.83 -5.82
C LYS A 369 -5.71 -2.39 -5.45
N ALA A 370 -6.64 -3.33 -5.34
CA ALA A 370 -8.02 -3.08 -4.94
C ALA A 370 -8.22 -3.31 -3.44
N ALA A 371 -7.83 -4.48 -2.94
CA ALA A 371 -8.16 -4.93 -1.59
C ALA A 371 -7.48 -4.08 -0.49
N ASN A 372 -6.26 -3.58 -0.71
CA ASN A 372 -5.53 -2.78 0.28
C ASN A 372 -5.66 -1.25 0.07
N ALA A 373 -6.62 -0.80 -0.72
CA ALA A 373 -6.80 0.62 -1.05
C ALA A 373 -7.38 1.48 0.09
N GLY A 374 -7.77 0.90 1.22
CA GLY A 374 -8.35 1.63 2.36
C GLY A 374 -7.47 2.79 2.85
N GLY A 375 -6.15 2.60 2.88
CA GLY A 375 -5.22 3.68 3.27
C GLY A 375 -5.26 4.91 2.36
N VAL A 376 -5.40 4.72 1.05
CA VAL A 376 -5.53 5.84 0.11
C VAL A 376 -6.95 6.42 0.12
N ALA A 377 -7.97 5.61 0.38
CA ALA A 377 -9.34 6.10 0.57
C ALA A 377 -9.42 7.09 1.75
N ILE A 378 -8.87 6.74 2.91
CA ILE A 378 -8.77 7.67 4.04
C ILE A 378 -7.92 8.92 3.71
N SER A 379 -6.89 8.78 2.89
CA SER A 379 -6.16 9.95 2.40
C SER A 379 -7.06 10.90 1.58
N GLY A 380 -7.96 10.37 0.76
CA GLY A 380 -8.96 11.16 0.02
C GLY A 380 -9.97 11.83 0.96
N ILE A 381 -10.42 11.13 2.00
CA ILE A 381 -11.27 11.72 3.05
C ILE A 381 -10.53 12.85 3.77
N GLU A 382 -9.24 12.67 4.13
CA GLU A 382 -8.41 13.72 4.73
C GLU A 382 -8.30 14.95 3.81
N MET A 383 -8.14 14.75 2.50
CA MET A 383 -8.14 15.84 1.53
C MET A 383 -9.48 16.61 1.52
N SER A 384 -10.60 15.91 1.59
CA SER A 384 -11.94 16.51 1.68
C SER A 384 -12.12 17.30 2.97
N GLN A 385 -11.73 16.75 4.12
CA GLN A 385 -11.74 17.44 5.42
C GLN A 385 -10.87 18.70 5.38
N ASN A 386 -9.69 18.62 4.78
CA ASN A 386 -8.79 19.78 4.64
C ASN A 386 -9.38 20.87 3.73
N SER A 387 -10.15 20.50 2.72
CA SER A 387 -10.79 21.46 1.80
C SER A 387 -11.98 22.18 2.45
N THR A 388 -12.77 21.46 3.25
CA THR A 388 -13.92 22.03 3.97
C THR A 388 -13.57 22.62 5.33
N ARG A 389 -12.39 22.26 5.89
CA ARG A 389 -11.95 22.57 7.27
C ARG A 389 -12.86 21.97 8.35
N ILE A 390 -13.60 20.91 8.03
CA ILE A 390 -14.51 20.24 8.95
C ILE A 390 -13.97 18.82 9.20
N PRO A 391 -13.56 18.49 10.44
CA PRO A 391 -13.17 17.14 10.79
C PRO A 391 -14.42 16.23 10.80
N LEU A 392 -14.27 15.00 10.35
CA LEU A 392 -15.31 13.99 10.42
C LEU A 392 -15.16 13.16 11.69
N SER A 393 -16.29 12.71 12.26
CA SER A 393 -16.28 11.77 13.38
C SER A 393 -15.79 10.39 12.93
N ARG A 394 -15.40 9.54 13.92
CA ARG A 394 -14.93 8.18 13.63
C ARG A 394 -15.97 7.37 12.86
N GLU A 395 -17.24 7.46 13.24
CA GLU A 395 -18.37 6.76 12.59
C GLU A 395 -18.54 7.18 11.12
N LYS A 396 -18.37 8.47 10.82
CA LYS A 396 -18.46 8.98 9.43
C LYS A 396 -17.26 8.61 8.57
N VAL A 397 -16.12 8.31 9.18
CA VAL A 397 -14.91 7.90 8.45
C VAL A 397 -14.91 6.38 8.23
N ASP A 398 -15.47 5.60 9.17
CA ASP A 398 -15.53 4.13 9.10
C ASP A 398 -16.71 3.62 8.25
N GLY A 399 -17.81 4.35 8.18
CA GLY A 399 -19.00 4.02 7.39
C GLY A 399 -18.92 4.46 5.95
#